data_56b8bb91d37532047b82d5cf1a7a5532
#
_entry.id   56b8bb91d37532047b82d5cf1a7a5532
#
_cell.length_a   1.000
_cell.length_b   1.000
_cell.length_c   1.000
_cell.angle_alpha   90.00
_cell.angle_beta   90.00
_cell.angle_gamma   90.00
#
_symmetry.space_group_name_H-M   'P 1'
#
loop_
_entity.id
_entity.type
_entity.pdbx_description
1 polymer ?
#
loop_
_entity_poly.entity_id
_entity_poly.type
_entity_poly.pdbx_seq_one_letter_code
_entity_poly.pdbx_strand_id
1 'polypeptide(L)'
;MKKRILAAILATLMLLPATACATTGDQDGAKPNEGTNSESNDQQDDFFPDISKQDYKGQTFQMIGWTQPGSWYYAEEYQNGEKGMTILNNTIYEMNTLVEEYLGVEMAYQTVKVSNGHEIYETVSPTIMAGDDTYQLCTLHAYYDYNNFISSNSALDLYELDYLDFDQPYWNREVIDMLSLNDHAYIALGDLCQYSLYMLYCNKELLKNANMAIPYDEVRNGTWTLDRFISLTTGLYADNGNGARDEFDIYGFASQWDGEGNAFLQAANIYVAQKNADGDFELSLYSDRFVEMYDKLYAWSQEQSVLCWNFHSPAYTVPFKNGQSYFTCAGLGTQFLDAEFEVGILPMPKYDLSQESYCHVNWGNNVIVPSTVRDKDMVGQVMELMCYYSNKLVLPKYYDEVLQLRVSEAPDDRDMVELIYDTIVYDPGIAYSDGNNQLWNLVYVTCFGIREGHESIASYYRKNSKVAARQLEKLTQQIKER
;
A
#
# COMPACT_ATOMS: atom_id res chain seq x y z
N MET A 1 -16.24 -16.72 3.38
CA MET A 1 -17.38 -16.87 2.44
C MET A 1 -17.37 -15.84 1.31
N LYS A 2 -16.21 -15.19 1.02
CA LYS A 2 -16.06 -14.14 -0.04
C LYS A 2 -15.43 -14.63 -1.36
N LYS A 3 -15.20 -15.92 -1.55
CA LYS A 3 -14.47 -16.50 -2.72
C LYS A 3 -15.31 -16.77 -3.99
N ARG A 4 -16.52 -16.24 -4.14
CA ARG A 4 -17.40 -16.62 -5.28
C ARG A 4 -17.86 -15.48 -6.18
N ILE A 5 -17.48 -14.24 -5.99
CA ILE A 5 -18.01 -13.10 -6.77
C ILE A 5 -17.06 -12.63 -7.87
N LEU A 6 -15.74 -12.75 -7.73
CA LEU A 6 -14.78 -12.31 -8.77
C LEU A 6 -14.72 -13.21 -10.01
N ALA A 7 -15.11 -14.48 -9.93
CA ALA A 7 -15.08 -15.41 -11.07
C ALA A 7 -16.19 -15.22 -12.11
N ALA A 8 -17.18 -14.37 -11.86
CA ALA A 8 -18.34 -14.21 -12.73
C ALA A 8 -18.21 -13.08 -13.77
N ILE A 9 -17.29 -12.15 -13.60
CA ILE A 9 -17.16 -10.94 -14.46
C ILE A 9 -16.24 -11.18 -15.67
N LEU A 10 -15.29 -12.11 -15.60
CA LEU A 10 -14.37 -12.40 -16.72
C LEU A 10 -14.91 -13.36 -17.79
N ALA A 11 -16.08 -13.96 -17.62
CA ALA A 11 -16.61 -14.98 -18.56
C ALA A 11 -17.49 -14.44 -19.68
N THR A 12 -17.78 -13.14 -19.77
CA THR A 12 -18.78 -12.60 -20.70
C THR A 12 -18.20 -11.85 -21.92
N LEU A 13 -16.89 -11.77 -22.08
CA LEU A 13 -16.28 -11.00 -23.19
C LEU A 13 -15.68 -11.80 -24.34
N MET A 14 -15.95 -13.12 -24.46
CA MET A 14 -15.50 -13.93 -25.61
C MET A 14 -16.65 -14.69 -26.25
N LEU A 15 -17.50 -14.01 -27.03
CA LEU A 15 -18.32 -14.63 -28.10
C LEU A 15 -18.77 -13.57 -29.12
N LEU A 16 -17.92 -13.29 -30.11
CA LEU A 16 -18.33 -12.71 -31.38
C LEU A 16 -17.95 -13.69 -32.49
N PRO A 17 -18.89 -14.13 -33.33
CA PRO A 17 -18.55 -14.98 -34.47
C PRO A 17 -18.07 -14.15 -35.66
N ALA A 18 -16.95 -14.60 -36.23
CA ALA A 18 -16.49 -14.13 -37.52
C ALA A 18 -17.41 -14.61 -38.63
N THR A 19 -17.94 -13.70 -39.47
CA THR A 19 -18.50 -14.05 -40.79
C THR A 19 -17.78 -13.26 -41.86
N ALA A 20 -17.37 -14.01 -42.85
CA ALA A 20 -16.54 -13.61 -43.98
C ALA A 20 -17.29 -12.83 -45.06
N CYS A 21 -16.49 -12.09 -45.85
CA CYS A 21 -16.81 -11.34 -47.04
C CYS A 21 -17.59 -12.11 -48.14
N ALA A 22 -18.44 -11.37 -48.82
CA ALA A 22 -18.55 -11.45 -50.29
C ALA A 22 -19.09 -10.13 -50.86
N THR A 23 -18.44 -9.67 -51.90
CA THR A 23 -18.64 -8.48 -52.73
C THR A 23 -19.91 -8.53 -53.59
N THR A 24 -20.56 -7.40 -53.83
CA THR A 24 -20.77 -6.73 -55.13
C THR A 24 -21.91 -5.71 -55.07
N GLY A 25 -21.65 -4.52 -55.48
CA GLY A 25 -22.31 -3.73 -56.55
C GLY A 25 -23.65 -2.98 -56.26
N ASP A 26 -23.51 -1.67 -56.47
CA ASP A 26 -24.43 -0.68 -57.05
C ASP A 26 -25.40 0.13 -56.18
N GLN A 27 -25.19 1.39 -56.34
CA GLN A 27 -25.92 2.66 -56.21
C GLN A 27 -27.45 2.60 -55.95
N ASP A 28 -27.93 3.39 -55.00
CA ASP A 28 -28.68 4.62 -55.20
C ASP A 28 -29.22 5.20 -53.89
N GLY A 29 -29.35 6.51 -53.92
CA GLY A 29 -29.56 7.37 -52.74
C GLY A 29 -30.89 7.28 -52.02
N ALA A 30 -30.86 7.61 -50.73
CA ALA A 30 -32.00 8.20 -50.02
C ALA A 30 -31.52 8.89 -48.70
N LYS A 31 -32.24 9.93 -48.37
CA LYS A 31 -32.04 10.97 -47.35
C LYS A 31 -31.93 10.48 -45.90
N PRO A 32 -31.40 11.30 -44.98
CA PRO A 32 -31.22 10.97 -43.57
C PRO A 32 -32.54 10.90 -42.82
N ASN A 33 -32.71 9.89 -42.00
CA ASN A 33 -33.79 9.79 -41.04
C ASN A 33 -33.27 10.10 -39.66
N GLU A 34 -33.93 11.03 -39.03
CA GLU A 34 -33.67 11.50 -37.67
C GLU A 34 -34.03 10.43 -36.64
N GLY A 35 -33.23 10.36 -35.59
CA GLY A 35 -33.68 9.99 -34.24
C GLY A 35 -33.85 8.50 -33.96
N THR A 36 -32.82 7.88 -33.47
CA THR A 36 -32.98 6.83 -32.45
C THR A 36 -32.16 7.24 -31.25
N ASN A 37 -32.87 7.64 -30.18
CA ASN A 37 -32.36 7.66 -28.85
C ASN A 37 -31.70 6.31 -28.58
N SER A 38 -30.39 6.31 -28.42
CA SER A 38 -29.71 5.25 -27.70
C SER A 38 -30.05 5.48 -26.24
N GLU A 39 -31.06 4.78 -25.74
CA GLU A 39 -31.17 4.51 -24.32
C GLU A 39 -29.86 3.84 -23.92
N SER A 40 -29.00 4.54 -23.21
CA SER A 40 -27.91 3.99 -22.44
C SER A 40 -28.56 3.01 -21.46
N ASN A 41 -28.30 1.74 -21.65
CA ASN A 41 -28.53 0.72 -20.64
C ASN A 41 -27.54 1.03 -19.50
N ASP A 42 -27.87 1.98 -18.64
CA ASP A 42 -27.24 2.12 -17.34
C ASP A 42 -27.62 0.88 -16.52
N GLN A 43 -26.86 -0.20 -16.71
CA GLN A 43 -26.73 -1.20 -15.65
C GLN A 43 -26.02 -0.46 -14.52
N GLN A 44 -26.78 -0.04 -13.53
CA GLN A 44 -26.25 0.53 -12.29
C GLN A 44 -25.24 -0.48 -11.76
N ASP A 45 -23.98 -0.04 -11.60
CA ASP A 45 -22.92 -0.88 -11.02
C ASP A 45 -23.36 -1.24 -9.60
N ASP A 46 -23.37 -2.53 -9.25
CA ASP A 46 -23.84 -3.03 -7.95
C ASP A 46 -23.10 -2.39 -6.75
N PHE A 47 -21.95 -1.73 -6.98
CA PHE A 47 -21.13 -1.07 -5.98
C PHE A 47 -21.14 0.46 -6.04
N PHE A 48 -21.98 1.07 -6.91
CA PHE A 48 -22.09 2.52 -6.93
C PHE A 48 -22.67 3.02 -5.60
N PRO A 49 -22.03 4.02 -4.94
CA PRO A 49 -22.49 4.53 -3.65
C PRO A 49 -23.95 4.99 -3.68
N ASP A 50 -24.68 4.79 -2.59
CA ASP A 50 -26.04 5.35 -2.41
C ASP A 50 -25.97 6.85 -2.14
N ILE A 51 -25.44 7.59 -3.12
CA ILE A 51 -25.28 9.03 -3.08
C ILE A 51 -26.09 9.60 -4.24
N SER A 52 -27.09 10.43 -3.91
CA SER A 52 -27.82 11.16 -4.94
C SER A 52 -26.97 12.30 -5.51
N LYS A 53 -27.10 12.53 -6.81
CA LYS A 53 -26.45 13.68 -7.47
C LYS A 53 -26.81 14.98 -6.72
N GLN A 54 -25.80 15.74 -6.32
CA GLN A 54 -25.92 16.99 -5.58
C GLN A 54 -25.35 18.14 -6.40
N ASP A 55 -25.59 19.37 -5.95
CA ASP A 55 -24.95 20.57 -6.48
C ASP A 55 -24.52 21.47 -5.33
N TYR A 56 -23.27 21.30 -4.90
CA TYR A 56 -22.62 22.14 -3.89
C TYR A 56 -22.19 23.52 -4.43
N LYS A 57 -22.61 23.89 -5.65
CA LYS A 57 -22.46 25.23 -6.27
C LYS A 57 -21.01 25.69 -6.37
N GLY A 58 -20.11 24.80 -6.65
CA GLY A 58 -18.69 25.08 -6.76
C GLY A 58 -18.00 25.30 -5.41
N GLN A 59 -18.57 24.75 -4.31
CA GLN A 59 -17.87 24.73 -3.03
C GLN A 59 -16.56 23.96 -3.19
N THR A 60 -15.46 24.54 -2.69
CA THR A 60 -14.15 23.93 -2.81
C THR A 60 -14.00 22.79 -1.81
N PHE A 61 -13.56 21.62 -2.29
CA PHE A 61 -13.06 20.53 -1.48
C PHE A 61 -11.54 20.59 -1.51
N GLN A 62 -10.93 21.12 -0.45
CA GLN A 62 -9.50 21.33 -0.36
C GLN A 62 -8.81 20.14 0.28
N MET A 63 -7.99 19.44 -0.47
CA MET A 63 -7.09 18.40 0.01
C MET A 63 -5.70 18.97 0.29
N ILE A 64 -4.99 18.34 1.22
CA ILE A 64 -3.57 18.57 1.46
C ILE A 64 -2.84 17.25 1.57
N GLY A 65 -1.70 17.16 0.90
CA GLY A 65 -0.82 16.00 0.94
C GLY A 65 0.64 16.41 0.86
N TRP A 66 1.50 15.42 0.84
CA TRP A 66 2.93 15.62 0.92
C TRP A 66 3.66 15.21 -0.36
N THR A 67 4.81 15.81 -0.58
CA THR A 67 5.78 15.40 -1.60
C THR A 67 7.19 15.37 -0.99
N GLN A 68 7.99 14.41 -1.43
CA GLN A 68 9.40 14.33 -1.07
C GLN A 68 10.24 14.29 -2.34
N PRO A 69 10.81 15.42 -2.78
CA PRO A 69 11.60 15.50 -4.00
C PRO A 69 12.77 14.52 -3.97
N GLY A 70 12.91 13.73 -5.05
CA GLY A 70 13.92 12.70 -5.16
C GLY A 70 13.55 11.37 -4.47
N SER A 71 12.40 11.29 -3.84
CA SER A 71 11.80 10.05 -3.39
C SER A 71 10.97 9.43 -4.53
N TRP A 72 10.83 8.13 -4.47
CA TRP A 72 9.95 7.32 -5.32
C TRP A 72 8.48 7.32 -4.83
N TYR A 73 8.17 8.09 -3.78
CA TYR A 73 6.82 8.36 -3.33
C TYR A 73 6.23 9.56 -4.08
N TYR A 74 5.21 9.30 -4.88
CA TYR A 74 4.51 10.33 -5.65
C TYR A 74 3.08 10.51 -5.13
N ALA A 75 2.93 10.79 -3.83
CA ALA A 75 1.61 11.04 -3.23
C ALA A 75 0.84 12.16 -3.93
N GLU A 76 1.58 13.18 -4.40
CA GLU A 76 1.05 14.30 -5.18
C GLU A 76 0.40 13.83 -6.48
N GLU A 77 1.01 12.87 -7.19
CA GLU A 77 0.51 12.40 -8.48
C GLU A 77 -0.80 11.61 -8.33
N TYR A 78 -1.07 11.02 -7.17
CA TYR A 78 -2.22 10.15 -6.97
C TYR A 78 -3.52 10.90 -6.65
N GLN A 79 -3.47 12.17 -6.27
CA GLN A 79 -4.64 12.95 -5.90
C GLN A 79 -4.81 14.24 -6.72
N ASN A 80 -3.72 14.75 -7.28
CA ASN A 80 -3.67 15.97 -8.07
C ASN A 80 -3.39 15.65 -9.54
N GLY A 81 -4.26 14.88 -10.20
CA GLY A 81 -4.12 14.52 -11.59
C GLY A 81 -4.07 15.74 -12.51
N GLU A 82 -3.10 15.77 -13.42
CA GLU A 82 -2.98 16.81 -14.45
C GLU A 82 -3.18 16.21 -15.84
N LYS A 83 -4.03 16.85 -16.66
CA LYS A 83 -4.30 16.39 -18.02
C LYS A 83 -3.06 16.53 -18.91
N GLY A 84 -2.68 15.44 -19.57
CA GLY A 84 -1.60 15.44 -20.57
C GLY A 84 -0.24 15.04 -20.02
N MET A 85 -0.14 14.63 -18.75
CA MET A 85 1.10 14.15 -18.14
C MET A 85 1.29 12.63 -18.39
N THR A 86 1.04 11.79 -17.40
CA THR A 86 1.10 10.33 -17.50
C THR A 86 -0.27 9.72 -17.70
N ILE A 87 -0.36 8.42 -17.98
CA ILE A 87 -1.64 7.70 -18.03
C ILE A 87 -2.31 7.80 -16.66
N LEU A 88 -1.57 7.57 -15.58
CA LEU A 88 -2.07 7.64 -14.22
C LEU A 88 -2.62 9.05 -13.89
N ASN A 89 -1.86 10.11 -14.18
CA ASN A 89 -2.32 11.48 -13.96
C ASN A 89 -3.59 11.80 -14.76
N ASN A 90 -3.68 11.37 -16.01
CA ASN A 90 -4.90 11.57 -16.81
C ASN A 90 -6.10 10.88 -16.18
N THR A 91 -5.91 9.66 -15.66
CA THR A 91 -7.01 8.90 -15.03
C THR A 91 -7.44 9.52 -13.70
N ILE A 92 -6.49 10.02 -12.91
CA ILE A 92 -6.79 10.76 -11.67
C ILE A 92 -7.53 12.07 -11.99
N TYR A 93 -7.10 12.78 -13.03
CA TYR A 93 -7.82 13.97 -13.51
C TYR A 93 -9.26 13.63 -13.91
N GLU A 94 -9.47 12.52 -14.63
CA GLU A 94 -10.80 12.02 -15.01
C GLU A 94 -11.63 11.68 -13.78
N MET A 95 -11.08 10.98 -12.80
CA MET A 95 -11.72 10.65 -11.53
C MET A 95 -12.17 11.92 -10.79
N ASN A 96 -11.28 12.92 -10.63
CA ASN A 96 -11.62 14.19 -9.99
C ASN A 96 -12.75 14.92 -10.75
N THR A 97 -12.69 14.94 -12.09
CA THR A 97 -13.72 15.57 -12.93
C THR A 97 -15.10 14.90 -12.75
N LEU A 98 -15.14 13.56 -12.63
CA LEU A 98 -16.38 12.84 -12.38
C LEU A 98 -17.00 13.20 -11.01
N VAL A 99 -16.17 13.33 -9.97
CA VAL A 99 -16.63 13.76 -8.64
C VAL A 99 -17.15 15.19 -8.70
N GLU A 100 -16.43 16.13 -9.36
CA GLU A 100 -16.84 17.52 -9.55
C GLU A 100 -18.18 17.63 -10.28
N GLU A 101 -18.35 16.91 -11.37
CA GLU A 101 -19.59 16.91 -12.18
C GLU A 101 -20.78 16.27 -11.44
N TYR A 102 -20.50 15.27 -10.58
CA TYR A 102 -21.55 14.58 -9.85
C TYR A 102 -22.07 15.40 -8.66
N LEU A 103 -21.17 16.06 -7.93
CA LEU A 103 -21.49 16.77 -6.69
C LEU A 103 -21.53 18.31 -6.86
N GLY A 104 -21.08 18.86 -7.99
CA GLY A 104 -20.98 20.31 -8.16
C GLY A 104 -19.98 20.96 -7.21
N VAL A 105 -18.91 20.25 -6.85
CA VAL A 105 -17.78 20.76 -6.05
C VAL A 105 -16.63 21.21 -6.95
N GLU A 106 -15.65 21.91 -6.39
CA GLU A 106 -14.36 22.21 -7.02
C GLU A 106 -13.27 21.48 -6.23
N MET A 107 -12.59 20.53 -6.85
CA MET A 107 -11.50 19.78 -6.22
C MET A 107 -10.22 20.60 -6.24
N ALA A 108 -9.61 20.82 -5.09
CA ALA A 108 -8.37 21.56 -4.95
C ALA A 108 -7.35 20.75 -4.12
N TYR A 109 -6.09 20.82 -4.51
CA TYR A 109 -5.01 20.08 -3.87
C TYR A 109 -3.83 20.99 -3.53
N GLN A 110 -3.36 20.90 -2.28
CA GLN A 110 -2.14 21.56 -1.83
C GLN A 110 -1.07 20.53 -1.50
N THR A 111 0.13 20.73 -2.03
CA THR A 111 1.27 19.89 -1.75
C THR A 111 2.20 20.55 -0.74
N VAL A 112 2.63 19.81 0.26
CA VAL A 112 3.64 20.21 1.24
C VAL A 112 4.89 19.37 1.03
N LYS A 113 6.05 20.06 0.91
CA LYS A 113 7.34 19.39 0.83
C LYS A 113 7.74 18.91 2.22
N VAL A 114 7.85 17.60 2.39
CA VAL A 114 8.28 17.02 3.68
C VAL A 114 9.79 16.86 3.76
N SER A 115 10.30 17.03 4.96
CA SER A 115 11.69 16.86 5.34
C SER A 115 11.86 16.05 6.63
N ASN A 116 10.92 16.17 7.57
CA ASN A 116 10.93 15.46 8.84
C ASN A 116 9.67 14.60 9.08
N GLY A 117 8.68 14.66 8.15
CA GLY A 117 7.45 13.89 8.19
C GLY A 117 6.27 14.57 8.93
N HIS A 118 6.49 15.72 9.57
CA HIS A 118 5.47 16.38 10.40
C HIS A 118 4.90 17.66 9.76
N GLU A 119 5.30 17.98 8.54
CA GLU A 119 4.96 19.24 7.90
C GLU A 119 3.47 19.35 7.54
N ILE A 120 2.75 18.24 7.38
CA ILE A 120 1.29 18.28 7.16
C ILE A 120 0.60 18.76 8.43
N TYR A 121 0.89 18.15 9.59
CA TYR A 121 0.32 18.60 10.87
C TYR A 121 0.71 20.05 11.19
N GLU A 122 1.98 20.41 10.99
CA GLU A 122 2.47 21.77 11.21
C GLU A 122 1.76 22.81 10.33
N THR A 123 1.36 22.42 9.13
CA THR A 123 0.62 23.30 8.19
C THR A 123 -0.86 23.40 8.56
N VAL A 124 -1.49 22.28 8.93
CA VAL A 124 -2.94 22.18 9.13
C VAL A 124 -3.36 22.60 10.55
N SER A 125 -2.56 22.28 11.57
CA SER A 125 -2.94 22.52 12.97
C SER A 125 -3.24 23.99 13.32
N PRO A 126 -2.57 25.02 12.75
CA PRO A 126 -2.96 26.40 13.02
C PRO A 126 -4.37 26.77 12.51
N THR A 127 -4.82 26.22 11.38
CA THR A 127 -6.17 26.46 10.85
C THR A 127 -7.22 25.78 11.74
N ILE A 128 -6.94 24.56 12.20
CA ILE A 128 -7.82 23.83 13.14
C ILE A 128 -7.93 24.61 14.47
N MET A 129 -6.82 25.08 15.01
CA MET A 129 -6.81 25.87 16.25
C MET A 129 -7.57 27.20 16.12
N ALA A 130 -7.60 27.79 14.93
CA ALA A 130 -8.41 28.97 14.63
C ALA A 130 -9.91 28.66 14.42
N GLY A 131 -10.28 27.39 14.33
CA GLY A 131 -11.65 26.95 14.00
C GLY A 131 -12.01 27.13 12.52
N ASP A 132 -10.99 27.18 11.65
CA ASP A 132 -11.16 27.37 10.22
C ASP A 132 -11.35 26.05 9.49
N ASP A 133 -12.30 25.99 8.57
CA ASP A 133 -12.61 24.88 7.67
C ASP A 133 -11.83 25.04 6.35
N THR A 134 -10.50 25.07 6.46
CA THR A 134 -9.62 25.30 5.30
C THR A 134 -9.35 24.03 4.53
N TYR A 135 -9.18 22.91 5.22
CA TYR A 135 -8.87 21.62 4.62
C TYR A 135 -9.96 20.60 4.97
N GLN A 136 -10.42 19.85 3.96
CA GLN A 136 -11.42 18.80 4.12
C GLN A 136 -10.81 17.41 4.21
N LEU A 137 -9.63 17.21 3.62
CA LEU A 137 -8.94 15.91 3.63
C LEU A 137 -7.43 16.11 3.72
N CYS A 138 -6.79 15.36 4.63
CA CYS A 138 -5.34 15.27 4.73
C CYS A 138 -4.88 13.88 4.33
N THR A 139 -3.91 13.80 3.42
CA THR A 139 -3.24 12.57 3.05
C THR A 139 -1.92 12.50 3.78
N LEU A 140 -1.75 11.48 4.61
CA LEU A 140 -0.60 11.28 5.46
C LEU A 140 0.19 10.05 5.04
N HIS A 141 1.51 10.09 5.19
CA HIS A 141 2.35 8.90 5.07
C HIS A 141 2.03 7.90 6.18
N ALA A 142 2.21 6.62 5.90
CA ALA A 142 1.83 5.48 6.73
C ALA A 142 2.09 5.57 8.25
N TYR A 143 2.99 6.42 8.71
CA TYR A 143 3.37 6.49 10.13
C TYR A 143 3.71 7.92 10.62
N TYR A 144 3.38 8.96 9.85
CA TYR A 144 3.60 10.34 10.28
C TYR A 144 2.29 11.04 10.64
N ASP A 145 2.32 11.82 11.71
CA ASP A 145 1.31 12.77 12.14
C ASP A 145 0.01 12.19 12.74
N TYR A 146 -0.26 10.90 12.65
CA TYR A 146 -1.52 10.35 13.18
C TYR A 146 -1.71 10.61 14.67
N ASN A 147 -0.67 10.33 15.48
CA ASN A 147 -0.71 10.58 16.90
C ASN A 147 -0.80 12.09 17.21
N ASN A 148 -0.17 12.95 16.39
CA ASN A 148 -0.26 14.41 16.53
C ASN A 148 -1.70 14.90 16.32
N PHE A 149 -2.35 14.49 15.25
CA PHE A 149 -3.75 14.85 14.98
C PHE A 149 -4.72 14.31 16.02
N ILE A 150 -4.53 13.07 16.46
CA ILE A 150 -5.41 12.44 17.45
C ILE A 150 -5.15 13.07 18.84
N SER A 151 -3.89 13.15 19.30
CA SER A 151 -3.58 13.64 20.64
C SER A 151 -3.98 15.12 20.85
N SER A 152 -4.00 15.91 19.79
CA SER A 152 -4.43 17.32 19.81
C SER A 152 -5.94 17.52 19.57
N ASN A 153 -6.71 16.45 19.39
CA ASN A 153 -8.13 16.53 19.05
C ASN A 153 -8.41 17.20 17.69
N SER A 154 -7.47 17.03 16.75
CA SER A 154 -7.49 17.68 15.44
C SER A 154 -8.04 16.79 14.32
N ALA A 155 -8.30 15.51 14.59
CA ALA A 155 -8.93 14.57 13.66
C ALA A 155 -10.41 14.38 13.99
N LEU A 156 -11.25 14.35 12.95
CA LEU A 156 -12.66 13.97 13.01
C LEU A 156 -12.77 12.45 13.11
N ASP A 157 -13.71 11.96 13.88
CA ASP A 157 -14.10 10.55 13.84
C ASP A 157 -14.82 10.26 12.51
N LEU A 158 -14.28 9.36 11.72
CA LEU A 158 -14.81 9.05 10.38
C LEU A 158 -16.18 8.37 10.43
N TYR A 159 -16.56 7.76 11.57
CA TYR A 159 -17.91 7.24 11.76
C TYR A 159 -18.97 8.35 11.94
N GLU A 160 -18.56 9.61 12.06
CA GLU A 160 -19.48 10.76 12.01
C GLU A 160 -19.82 11.22 10.57
N LEU A 161 -19.24 10.59 9.55
CA LEU A 161 -19.49 10.87 8.14
C LEU A 161 -20.49 9.84 7.58
N ASP A 162 -21.77 10.21 7.55
CA ASP A 162 -22.90 9.31 7.24
C ASP A 162 -22.80 8.60 5.87
N TYR A 163 -22.03 9.16 4.92
CA TYR A 163 -21.92 8.63 3.56
C TYR A 163 -20.77 7.67 3.35
N LEU A 164 -19.89 7.47 4.34
CA LEU A 164 -18.81 6.49 4.24
C LEU A 164 -19.35 5.08 4.54
N ASP A 165 -19.29 4.20 3.54
CA ASP A 165 -19.63 2.78 3.70
C ASP A 165 -18.35 1.93 3.66
N PHE A 166 -17.72 1.74 4.82
CA PHE A 166 -16.50 0.97 4.94
C PHE A 166 -16.65 -0.53 4.64
N ASP A 167 -17.86 -1.02 4.39
CA ASP A 167 -18.11 -2.40 3.94
C ASP A 167 -18.00 -2.54 2.41
N GLN A 168 -17.86 -1.43 1.68
CA GLN A 168 -17.64 -1.44 0.23
C GLN A 168 -16.24 -1.95 -0.12
N PRO A 169 -16.07 -2.63 -1.28
CA PRO A 169 -14.81 -3.28 -1.64
C PRO A 169 -13.64 -2.31 -1.91
N TYR A 170 -13.91 -1.04 -2.11
CA TYR A 170 -12.90 0.00 -2.33
C TYR A 170 -12.37 0.63 -1.03
N TRP A 171 -12.89 0.23 0.14
CA TRP A 171 -12.31 0.52 1.45
C TRP A 171 -11.59 -0.70 2.02
N ASN A 172 -10.45 -0.50 2.66
CA ASN A 172 -9.79 -1.56 3.39
C ASN A 172 -10.32 -1.65 4.83
N ARG A 173 -11.45 -2.34 4.99
CA ARG A 173 -12.12 -2.50 6.28
C ARG A 173 -11.21 -3.10 7.35
N GLU A 174 -10.35 -4.06 6.98
CA GLU A 174 -9.46 -4.72 7.94
C GLU A 174 -8.47 -3.71 8.54
N VAL A 175 -7.85 -2.87 7.71
CA VAL A 175 -6.94 -1.80 8.17
C VAL A 175 -7.67 -0.78 9.04
N ILE A 176 -8.88 -0.35 8.64
CA ILE A 176 -9.68 0.59 9.43
C ILE A 176 -9.99 -0.01 10.80
N ASP A 177 -10.42 -1.27 10.84
CA ASP A 177 -10.70 -1.98 12.08
C ASP A 177 -9.44 -2.17 12.94
N MET A 178 -8.28 -2.46 12.34
CA MET A 178 -7.02 -2.59 13.07
C MET A 178 -6.60 -1.28 13.76
N LEU A 179 -6.83 -0.14 13.10
CA LEU A 179 -6.44 1.19 13.59
C LEU A 179 -7.52 1.89 14.42
N SER A 180 -8.78 1.47 14.33
CA SER A 180 -9.86 2.03 15.15
C SER A 180 -9.69 1.64 16.61
N LEU A 181 -10.25 2.44 17.52
CA LEU A 181 -10.25 2.17 18.95
C LEU A 181 -11.55 2.69 19.58
N ASN A 182 -12.17 1.88 20.44
CA ASN A 182 -13.35 2.27 21.23
C ASN A 182 -14.47 2.86 20.35
N ASP A 183 -14.77 2.18 19.24
CA ASP A 183 -15.78 2.58 18.23
C ASP A 183 -15.48 3.93 17.52
N HIS A 184 -14.22 4.39 17.53
CA HIS A 184 -13.76 5.57 16.81
C HIS A 184 -12.75 5.19 15.72
N ALA A 185 -12.92 5.72 14.52
CA ALA A 185 -11.99 5.59 13.41
C ALA A 185 -11.50 6.96 12.95
N TYR A 186 -10.21 7.24 13.11
CA TYR A 186 -9.61 8.51 12.70
C TYR A 186 -8.79 8.41 11.43
N ILE A 187 -8.45 7.18 11.03
CA ILE A 187 -7.58 6.86 9.91
C ILE A 187 -8.31 5.90 9.00
N ALA A 188 -8.35 6.19 7.71
CA ALA A 188 -8.87 5.25 6.72
C ALA A 188 -7.85 4.98 5.62
N LEU A 189 -7.89 3.74 5.13
CA LEU A 189 -7.24 3.28 3.90
C LEU A 189 -8.32 2.83 2.93
N GLY A 190 -8.27 3.38 1.73
CA GLY A 190 -9.16 3.04 0.62
C GLY A 190 -8.49 3.37 -0.70
N ASP A 191 -9.15 3.08 -1.81
CA ASP A 191 -8.56 3.20 -3.14
C ASP A 191 -8.31 4.66 -3.59
N LEU A 192 -8.78 5.64 -2.81
CA LEU A 192 -8.34 7.03 -2.94
C LEU A 192 -6.89 7.25 -2.47
N CYS A 193 -6.28 6.26 -1.79
CA CYS A 193 -4.93 6.33 -1.27
C CYS A 193 -3.92 5.69 -2.23
N GLN A 194 -2.69 6.22 -2.26
CA GLN A 194 -1.59 5.55 -2.95
C GLN A 194 -1.09 4.38 -2.10
N TYR A 195 -0.94 3.21 -2.74
CA TYR A 195 -0.35 2.03 -2.13
C TYR A 195 1.15 1.96 -2.39
N SER A 196 1.92 1.59 -1.37
CA SER A 196 3.34 1.22 -1.48
C SER A 196 3.55 -0.10 -0.75
N LEU A 197 3.20 -1.18 -1.44
CA LEU A 197 3.19 -2.53 -0.89
C LEU A 197 4.56 -3.16 -0.98
N TYR A 198 5.06 -3.70 0.12
CA TYR A 198 6.30 -4.46 0.14
C TYR A 198 6.08 -5.89 -0.33
N MET A 199 6.97 -6.35 -1.20
CA MET A 199 6.93 -7.67 -1.80
C MET A 199 8.34 -8.18 -2.11
N LEU A 200 8.43 -9.44 -2.49
CA LEU A 200 9.66 -10.01 -3.03
C LEU A 200 9.65 -9.91 -4.56
N TYR A 201 10.76 -9.48 -5.10
CA TYR A 201 11.04 -9.53 -6.53
C TYR A 201 12.05 -10.63 -6.82
N CYS A 202 11.90 -11.32 -7.94
CA CYS A 202 12.84 -12.33 -8.37
C CYS A 202 13.35 -12.08 -9.79
N ASN A 203 14.62 -12.41 -10.02
CA ASN A 203 15.24 -12.41 -11.34
C ASN A 203 14.91 -13.72 -12.05
N LYS A 204 13.97 -13.66 -13.02
CA LYS A 204 13.51 -14.85 -13.76
C LYS A 204 14.62 -15.50 -14.56
N GLU A 205 15.58 -14.72 -15.06
CA GLU A 205 16.70 -15.24 -15.84
C GLU A 205 17.69 -16.01 -14.98
N LEU A 206 18.09 -15.50 -13.82
CA LEU A 206 18.94 -16.22 -12.88
C LEU A 206 18.29 -17.52 -12.42
N LEU A 207 17.01 -17.48 -12.05
CA LEU A 207 16.27 -18.69 -11.66
C LEU A 207 16.22 -19.73 -12.78
N LYS A 208 15.92 -19.31 -14.01
CA LYS A 208 15.92 -20.17 -15.20
C LYS A 208 17.29 -20.79 -15.45
N ASN A 209 18.37 -20.02 -15.37
CA ASN A 209 19.73 -20.49 -15.58
C ASN A 209 20.18 -21.48 -14.52
N ALA A 210 19.66 -21.34 -13.29
CA ALA A 210 19.86 -22.28 -12.20
C ALA A 210 18.91 -23.51 -12.23
N ASN A 211 18.04 -23.64 -13.25
CA ASN A 211 16.96 -24.63 -13.32
C ASN A 211 16.03 -24.62 -12.09
N MET A 212 15.78 -23.44 -11.55
CA MET A 212 14.87 -23.23 -10.41
C MET A 212 13.53 -22.68 -10.92
N ALA A 213 12.43 -23.27 -10.44
CA ALA A 213 11.10 -22.75 -10.70
C ALA A 213 10.82 -21.54 -9.82
N ILE A 214 10.08 -20.56 -10.34
CA ILE A 214 9.51 -19.49 -9.53
C ILE A 214 8.38 -20.10 -8.68
N PRO A 215 8.30 -19.84 -7.37
CA PRO A 215 7.41 -20.56 -6.47
C PRO A 215 5.93 -20.12 -6.51
N TYR A 216 5.40 -19.75 -7.69
CA TYR A 216 4.00 -19.33 -7.83
C TYR A 216 2.99 -20.39 -7.36
N ASP A 217 3.24 -21.67 -7.67
CA ASP A 217 2.38 -22.77 -7.21
C ASP A 217 2.46 -22.97 -5.69
N GLU A 218 3.63 -22.75 -5.10
CA GLU A 218 3.80 -22.79 -3.64
C GLU A 218 2.98 -21.68 -2.97
N VAL A 219 2.93 -20.48 -3.59
CA VAL A 219 2.08 -19.37 -3.12
C VAL A 219 0.61 -19.76 -3.20
N ARG A 220 0.13 -20.24 -4.36
CA ARG A 220 -1.28 -20.62 -4.55
C ARG A 220 -1.72 -21.74 -3.62
N ASN A 221 -0.82 -22.66 -3.33
CA ASN A 221 -1.08 -23.79 -2.42
C ASN A 221 -0.89 -23.43 -0.95
N GLY A 222 -0.50 -22.20 -0.62
CA GLY A 222 -0.26 -21.73 0.75
C GLY A 222 0.96 -22.36 1.42
N THR A 223 1.91 -22.91 0.65
CA THR A 223 3.14 -23.55 1.15
C THR A 223 4.38 -22.64 1.05
N TRP A 224 4.20 -21.42 0.54
CA TRP A 224 5.25 -20.40 0.49
C TRP A 224 5.49 -19.81 1.89
N THR A 225 6.53 -20.30 2.57
CA THR A 225 6.86 -19.94 3.95
C THR A 225 8.26 -19.36 4.07
N LEU A 226 8.56 -18.73 5.22
CA LEU A 226 9.87 -18.17 5.52
C LEU A 226 10.97 -19.23 5.44
N ASP A 227 10.75 -20.42 6.00
CA ASP A 227 11.71 -21.51 5.91
C ASP A 227 11.96 -21.95 4.46
N ARG A 228 10.91 -21.93 3.63
CA ARG A 228 11.05 -22.23 2.20
C ARG A 228 11.84 -21.15 1.46
N PHE A 229 11.57 -19.87 1.73
CA PHE A 229 12.31 -18.76 1.16
C PHE A 229 13.80 -18.79 1.56
N ILE A 230 14.08 -18.97 2.84
CA ILE A 230 15.45 -19.13 3.36
C ILE A 230 16.16 -20.29 2.65
N SER A 231 15.53 -21.47 2.59
CA SER A 231 16.08 -22.64 1.90
C SER A 231 16.36 -22.39 0.41
N LEU A 232 15.51 -21.58 -0.24
CA LEU A 232 15.64 -21.28 -1.67
C LEU A 232 16.82 -20.34 -1.96
N THR A 233 17.15 -19.45 -1.04
CA THR A 233 18.18 -18.42 -1.20
C THR A 233 19.54 -18.83 -0.62
N THR A 234 19.57 -19.78 0.34
CA THR A 234 20.80 -20.26 0.98
C THR A 234 21.69 -20.98 -0.02
N GLY A 235 22.97 -20.64 -0.03
CA GLY A 235 23.99 -21.26 -0.89
C GLY A 235 24.04 -20.70 -2.32
N LEU A 236 23.13 -19.82 -2.70
CA LEU A 236 23.17 -19.15 -4.01
C LEU A 236 24.15 -17.97 -3.95
N TYR A 237 25.43 -18.25 -4.13
CA TYR A 237 26.50 -17.25 -4.15
C TYR A 237 27.53 -17.59 -5.24
N ALA A 238 27.95 -16.56 -5.98
CA ALA A 238 29.07 -16.67 -6.90
C ALA A 238 29.94 -15.40 -6.86
N ASP A 239 31.21 -15.59 -6.53
CA ASP A 239 32.25 -14.57 -6.59
C ASP A 239 32.47 -14.14 -8.05
N ASN A 240 32.60 -12.86 -8.32
CA ASN A 240 32.83 -12.30 -9.65
C ASN A 240 34.25 -12.59 -10.21
N GLY A 241 35.08 -13.30 -9.46
CA GLY A 241 36.44 -13.70 -9.83
C GLY A 241 37.54 -12.83 -9.18
N ASN A 242 37.17 -11.88 -8.31
CA ASN A 242 38.13 -11.01 -7.64
C ASN A 242 38.60 -11.55 -6.27
N GLY A 243 37.94 -12.60 -5.74
CA GLY A 243 38.26 -13.24 -4.47
C GLY A 243 37.87 -12.42 -3.22
N ALA A 244 37.08 -11.38 -3.40
CA ALA A 244 36.51 -10.56 -2.33
C ALA A 244 34.99 -10.63 -2.38
N ARG A 245 34.33 -10.69 -1.23
CA ARG A 245 32.86 -10.58 -1.16
C ARG A 245 32.46 -9.11 -1.22
N ASP A 246 31.85 -8.71 -2.32
CA ASP A 246 31.42 -7.32 -2.56
C ASP A 246 30.08 -7.20 -3.31
N GLU A 247 29.65 -6.00 -3.58
CA GLU A 247 28.38 -5.68 -4.26
C GLU A 247 28.30 -6.17 -5.71
N PHE A 248 29.39 -6.62 -6.29
CA PHE A 248 29.48 -7.10 -7.68
C PHE A 248 29.37 -8.62 -7.81
N ASP A 249 29.24 -9.33 -6.69
CA ASP A 249 29.02 -10.78 -6.64
C ASP A 249 27.55 -11.13 -6.90
N ILE A 250 27.26 -12.40 -7.13
CA ILE A 250 25.89 -12.90 -7.26
C ILE A 250 25.41 -13.43 -5.91
N TYR A 251 24.25 -12.98 -5.50
CA TYR A 251 23.62 -13.33 -4.22
C TYR A 251 22.28 -14.01 -4.39
N GLY A 252 21.93 -14.91 -3.48
CA GLY A 252 20.59 -15.47 -3.37
C GLY A 252 19.56 -14.41 -2.99
N PHE A 253 19.95 -13.51 -2.08
CA PHE A 253 19.15 -12.35 -1.69
C PHE A 253 20.03 -11.14 -1.45
N ALA A 254 19.65 -10.01 -2.00
CA ALA A 254 20.29 -8.73 -1.73
C ALA A 254 19.22 -7.64 -1.58
N SER A 255 19.18 -6.97 -0.43
CA SER A 255 18.26 -5.87 -0.17
C SER A 255 18.83 -4.93 0.89
N GLN A 256 18.33 -3.69 0.93
CA GLN A 256 18.53 -2.93 2.14
C GLN A 256 17.79 -3.63 3.28
N TRP A 257 18.17 -3.34 4.51
CA TRP A 257 17.53 -3.93 5.67
C TRP A 257 17.02 -2.82 6.59
N ASP A 258 15.88 -2.27 6.20
CA ASP A 258 15.17 -1.19 6.90
C ASP A 258 13.66 -1.47 6.92
N GLY A 259 12.87 -0.96 5.99
CA GLY A 259 11.46 -1.30 5.84
C GLY A 259 11.21 -2.79 5.58
N GLU A 260 12.17 -3.45 4.94
CA GLU A 260 12.14 -4.89 4.63
C GLU A 260 12.07 -5.77 5.89
N GLY A 261 12.78 -5.40 6.96
CA GLY A 261 12.68 -6.11 8.25
C GLY A 261 11.26 -6.07 8.81
N ASN A 262 10.58 -4.94 8.70
CA ASN A 262 9.17 -4.81 9.07
C ASN A 262 8.24 -5.58 8.14
N ALA A 263 8.55 -5.62 6.83
CA ALA A 263 7.78 -6.41 5.88
C ALA A 263 7.81 -7.91 6.24
N PHE A 264 8.96 -8.44 6.66
CA PHE A 264 9.06 -9.81 7.15
C PHE A 264 8.28 -10.03 8.46
N LEU A 265 8.34 -9.08 9.41
CA LEU A 265 7.59 -9.19 10.67
C LEU A 265 6.08 -9.23 10.41
N GLN A 266 5.56 -8.29 9.66
CA GLN A 266 4.13 -8.23 9.36
C GLN A 266 3.67 -9.41 8.50
N ALA A 267 4.50 -9.86 7.56
CA ALA A 267 4.26 -11.08 6.79
C ALA A 267 4.11 -12.32 7.69
N ALA A 268 4.82 -12.35 8.81
CA ALA A 268 4.70 -13.38 9.84
C ALA A 268 3.56 -13.14 10.84
N ASN A 269 2.70 -12.15 10.60
CA ASN A 269 1.63 -11.75 11.50
C ASN A 269 2.15 -11.35 12.90
N ILE A 270 3.28 -10.64 12.93
CA ILE A 270 3.92 -10.11 14.13
C ILE A 270 3.86 -8.58 14.07
N TYR A 271 3.26 -7.99 15.10
CA TYR A 271 3.03 -6.54 15.19
C TYR A 271 3.67 -5.96 16.45
N VAL A 272 4.07 -4.69 16.38
CA VAL A 272 4.57 -3.93 17.54
C VAL A 272 3.46 -3.77 18.58
N ALA A 273 2.25 -3.46 18.10
CA ALA A 273 1.07 -3.32 18.95
C ALA A 273 -0.16 -3.98 18.32
N GLN A 274 -1.05 -4.48 19.15
CA GLN A 274 -2.33 -5.06 18.77
C GLN A 274 -3.41 -4.65 19.78
N LYS A 275 -4.68 -4.91 19.45
CA LYS A 275 -5.78 -4.80 20.41
C LYS A 275 -5.79 -6.00 21.33
N ASN A 276 -5.93 -5.75 22.63
CA ASN A 276 -6.15 -6.80 23.63
C ASN A 276 -7.64 -7.21 23.66
N ALA A 277 -8.00 -8.09 24.60
CA ALA A 277 -9.37 -8.58 24.75
C ALA A 277 -10.41 -7.49 25.07
N ASP A 278 -9.97 -6.38 25.66
CA ASP A 278 -10.81 -5.22 25.99
C ASP A 278 -10.89 -4.22 24.83
N GLY A 279 -10.21 -4.49 23.71
CA GLY A 279 -10.13 -3.62 22.54
C GLY A 279 -9.09 -2.51 22.65
N ASP A 280 -8.27 -2.48 23.70
CA ASP A 280 -7.24 -1.47 23.93
C ASP A 280 -5.94 -1.83 23.22
N PHE A 281 -5.19 -0.84 22.77
CA PHE A 281 -3.85 -1.09 22.20
C PHE A 281 -2.86 -1.50 23.30
N GLU A 282 -2.18 -2.60 23.05
CA GLU A 282 -1.07 -3.07 23.90
C GLU A 282 0.13 -3.51 23.07
N LEU A 283 1.32 -3.50 23.67
CA LEU A 283 2.53 -4.04 23.02
C LEU A 283 2.41 -5.56 22.87
N SER A 284 2.57 -6.04 21.65
CA SER A 284 2.48 -7.47 21.30
C SER A 284 3.77 -8.04 20.69
N LEU A 285 4.75 -7.20 20.38
CA LEU A 285 5.95 -7.58 19.62
C LEU A 285 6.74 -8.73 20.26
N TYR A 286 6.99 -8.69 21.58
CA TYR A 286 7.90 -9.63 22.23
C TYR A 286 7.17 -10.92 22.60
N SER A 287 7.16 -11.87 21.66
CA SER A 287 6.58 -13.20 21.78
C SER A 287 7.63 -14.26 21.43
N ASP A 288 7.37 -15.52 21.77
CA ASP A 288 8.25 -16.64 21.37
C ASP A 288 8.37 -16.70 19.84
N ARG A 289 7.26 -16.48 19.11
CA ARG A 289 7.24 -16.43 17.64
C ARG A 289 8.16 -15.34 17.09
N PHE A 290 8.16 -14.16 17.71
CA PHE A 290 9.05 -13.07 17.31
C PHE A 290 10.52 -13.40 17.56
N VAL A 291 10.85 -13.96 18.72
CA VAL A 291 12.23 -14.37 19.04
C VAL A 291 12.74 -15.43 18.07
N GLU A 292 11.94 -16.47 17.83
CA GLU A 292 12.28 -17.52 16.87
C GLU A 292 12.47 -16.97 15.44
N MET A 293 11.58 -16.08 15.02
CA MET A 293 11.70 -15.45 13.71
C MET A 293 12.95 -14.57 13.61
N TYR A 294 13.22 -13.77 14.64
CA TYR A 294 14.42 -12.95 14.67
C TYR A 294 15.69 -13.79 14.56
N ASP A 295 15.78 -14.87 15.35
CA ASP A 295 16.92 -15.77 15.32
C ASP A 295 17.11 -16.42 13.94
N LYS A 296 16.03 -16.82 13.27
CA LYS A 296 16.06 -17.33 11.90
C LYS A 296 16.57 -16.28 10.91
N LEU A 297 16.01 -15.07 10.94
CA LEU A 297 16.41 -13.98 10.04
C LEU A 297 17.85 -13.53 10.31
N TYR A 298 18.26 -13.48 11.56
CA TYR A 298 19.63 -13.16 11.93
C TYR A 298 20.62 -14.21 11.40
N ALA A 299 20.36 -15.49 11.64
CA ALA A 299 21.20 -16.58 11.14
C ALA A 299 21.29 -16.55 9.61
N TRP A 300 20.15 -16.37 8.93
CA TRP A 300 20.10 -16.26 7.47
C TRP A 300 20.87 -15.04 6.94
N SER A 301 20.78 -13.90 7.61
CA SER A 301 21.51 -12.67 7.23
C SER A 301 23.03 -12.82 7.29
N GLN A 302 23.55 -13.79 8.05
CA GLN A 302 24.99 -14.11 8.15
C GLN A 302 25.48 -15.06 7.06
N GLU A 303 24.58 -15.65 6.27
CA GLU A 303 24.93 -16.51 5.14
C GLU A 303 25.69 -15.73 4.04
N GLN A 304 26.64 -16.39 3.39
CA GLN A 304 27.41 -15.77 2.30
C GLN A 304 26.51 -15.34 1.12
N SER A 305 25.41 -16.06 0.91
CA SER A 305 24.43 -15.80 -0.16
C SER A 305 23.48 -14.65 0.13
N VAL A 306 23.59 -13.98 1.28
CA VAL A 306 22.67 -12.90 1.71
C VAL A 306 23.43 -11.60 1.88
N LEU A 307 23.01 -10.57 1.21
CA LEU A 307 23.60 -9.24 1.28
C LEU A 307 22.58 -8.24 1.81
N CYS A 308 22.78 -7.81 3.06
CA CYS A 308 21.95 -6.78 3.70
C CYS A 308 22.74 -5.46 3.78
N TRP A 309 22.12 -4.38 3.30
CA TRP A 309 22.75 -3.06 3.20
C TRP A 309 22.25 -2.10 4.27
N ASN A 310 23.01 -1.05 4.51
CA ASN A 310 22.54 0.07 5.32
C ASN A 310 21.65 0.99 4.48
N PHE A 311 20.54 1.49 5.05
CA PHE A 311 19.56 2.39 4.45
C PHE A 311 20.15 3.62 3.75
N HIS A 312 21.24 4.16 4.25
CA HIS A 312 21.87 5.34 3.66
C HIS A 312 22.78 5.04 2.46
N SER A 313 22.87 3.79 2.02
CA SER A 313 23.59 3.48 0.79
C SER A 313 22.68 3.69 -0.41
N PRO A 314 23.02 4.57 -1.38
CA PRO A 314 22.24 4.72 -2.61
C PRO A 314 22.25 3.45 -3.48
N ALA A 315 22.99 2.43 -3.07
CA ALA A 315 23.25 1.22 -3.81
C ALA A 315 22.34 0.04 -3.43
N TYR A 316 21.33 0.20 -2.58
CA TYR A 316 20.56 -0.93 -2.01
C TYR A 316 19.80 -1.79 -3.04
N THR A 317 19.37 -1.20 -4.15
CA THR A 317 18.74 -1.95 -5.25
C THR A 317 19.71 -2.33 -6.36
N VAL A 318 20.95 -1.84 -6.32
CA VAL A 318 21.93 -1.97 -7.41
C VAL A 318 22.28 -3.42 -7.72
N PRO A 319 22.54 -4.33 -6.73
CA PRO A 319 22.81 -5.71 -7.05
C PRO A 319 21.69 -6.38 -7.82
N PHE A 320 20.43 -6.16 -7.41
CA PHE A 320 19.29 -6.74 -8.11
C PHE A 320 19.12 -6.14 -9.51
N LYS A 321 19.17 -4.81 -9.64
CA LYS A 321 19.07 -4.12 -10.94
C LYS A 321 20.14 -4.57 -11.95
N ASN A 322 21.34 -4.85 -11.47
CA ASN A 322 22.45 -5.32 -12.28
C ASN A 322 22.40 -6.84 -12.57
N GLY A 323 21.34 -7.52 -12.18
CA GLY A 323 21.24 -8.97 -12.36
C GLY A 323 22.13 -9.79 -11.41
N GLN A 324 22.56 -9.22 -10.29
CA GLN A 324 23.49 -9.79 -9.32
C GLN A 324 22.79 -10.38 -8.10
N SER A 325 21.46 -10.48 -8.12
CA SER A 325 20.69 -11.14 -7.05
C SER A 325 19.52 -11.94 -7.62
N TYR A 326 19.28 -13.09 -7.04
CA TYR A 326 18.11 -13.93 -7.38
C TYR A 326 16.83 -13.28 -6.85
N PHE A 327 16.87 -12.75 -5.64
CA PHE A 327 15.72 -12.13 -4.97
C PHE A 327 16.12 -10.81 -4.32
N THR A 328 15.15 -9.93 -4.22
CA THR A 328 15.21 -8.70 -3.41
C THR A 328 13.84 -8.43 -2.79
N CYS A 329 13.81 -7.66 -1.70
CA CYS A 329 12.58 -7.12 -1.11
C CYS A 329 12.54 -5.62 -1.34
N ALA A 330 11.42 -5.09 -1.78
CA ALA A 330 11.23 -3.66 -1.93
C ALA A 330 9.73 -3.30 -2.00
N GLY A 331 9.42 -2.02 -1.81
CA GLY A 331 8.08 -1.50 -2.06
C GLY A 331 7.72 -1.51 -3.55
N LEU A 332 6.46 -1.58 -3.87
CA LEU A 332 5.95 -1.44 -5.23
C LEU A 332 6.30 -0.04 -5.76
N GLY A 333 7.11 0.02 -6.79
CA GLY A 333 7.60 1.29 -7.31
C GLY A 333 8.46 1.18 -8.57
N THR A 334 9.05 2.31 -9.00
CA THR A 334 9.84 2.45 -10.23
C THR A 334 11.22 1.81 -10.20
N GLN A 335 11.58 1.16 -9.13
CA GLN A 335 12.97 0.79 -8.81
C GLN A 335 13.63 -0.14 -9.83
N PHE A 336 12.83 -0.96 -10.54
CA PHE A 336 13.36 -1.98 -11.46
C PHE A 336 13.04 -1.74 -12.92
N LEU A 337 12.58 -0.52 -13.29
CA LEU A 337 12.33 -0.13 -14.69
C LEU A 337 13.53 -0.32 -15.61
N ASP A 338 14.74 -0.15 -15.08
CA ASP A 338 15.99 -0.22 -15.82
C ASP A 338 16.63 -1.61 -15.77
N ALA A 339 15.96 -2.63 -15.20
CA ALA A 339 16.50 -3.98 -15.21
C ALA A 339 16.50 -4.55 -16.64
N GLU A 340 17.63 -5.12 -17.07
CA GLU A 340 17.80 -5.72 -18.39
C GLU A 340 17.31 -7.18 -18.46
N PHE A 341 16.55 -7.65 -17.46
CA PHE A 341 16.01 -9.00 -17.35
C PHE A 341 14.54 -8.96 -16.89
N GLU A 342 13.81 -10.05 -17.12
CA GLU A 342 12.44 -10.16 -16.62
C GLU A 342 12.41 -10.29 -15.10
N VAL A 343 11.62 -9.44 -14.47
CA VAL A 343 11.38 -9.43 -13.02
C VAL A 343 10.05 -10.15 -12.73
N GLY A 344 10.06 -11.04 -11.75
CA GLY A 344 8.86 -11.69 -11.22
C GLY A 344 8.48 -11.12 -9.85
N ILE A 345 7.21 -11.22 -9.49
CA ILE A 345 6.67 -10.80 -8.20
C ILE A 345 6.26 -12.00 -7.38
N LEU A 346 6.52 -11.95 -6.08
CA LEU A 346 6.06 -12.91 -5.09
C LEU A 346 5.57 -12.18 -3.84
N PRO A 347 4.55 -12.68 -3.17
CA PRO A 347 4.17 -12.17 -1.86
C PRO A 347 5.30 -12.42 -0.85
N MET A 348 5.33 -11.63 0.21
CA MET A 348 6.14 -11.95 1.38
C MET A 348 5.73 -13.33 1.93
N PRO A 349 6.70 -14.17 2.36
CA PRO A 349 6.38 -15.51 2.80
C PRO A 349 5.66 -15.52 4.14
N LYS A 350 4.73 -16.45 4.33
CA LYS A 350 4.14 -16.72 5.65
C LYS A 350 5.20 -17.22 6.62
N TYR A 351 5.01 -17.04 7.91
CA TYR A 351 5.93 -17.58 8.91
C TYR A 351 6.06 -19.10 8.80
N ASP A 352 4.92 -19.80 8.78
CA ASP A 352 4.83 -21.26 8.68
C ASP A 352 3.51 -21.70 8.02
N LEU A 353 3.30 -23.02 7.94
CA LEU A 353 2.10 -23.61 7.34
C LEU A 353 0.84 -23.43 8.21
N SER A 354 0.97 -23.09 9.49
CA SER A 354 -0.18 -22.86 10.37
C SER A 354 -0.80 -21.46 10.18
N GLN A 355 -0.04 -20.54 9.59
CA GLN A 355 -0.56 -19.22 9.24
C GLN A 355 -1.52 -19.34 8.05
N GLU A 356 -2.78 -18.92 8.23
CA GLU A 356 -3.82 -19.08 7.22
C GLU A 356 -3.62 -18.17 6.01
N SER A 357 -3.41 -16.86 6.24
CA SER A 357 -3.31 -15.84 5.20
C SER A 357 -1.92 -15.27 5.07
N TYR A 358 -1.59 -14.80 3.86
CA TYR A 358 -0.46 -13.88 3.67
C TYR A 358 -0.78 -12.53 4.32
N CYS A 359 0.25 -11.76 4.66
CA CYS A 359 0.10 -10.42 5.23
C CYS A 359 1.13 -9.49 4.60
N HIS A 360 0.72 -8.30 4.19
CA HIS A 360 1.59 -7.34 3.52
C HIS A 360 1.46 -5.95 4.13
N VAL A 361 2.61 -5.31 4.35
CA VAL A 361 2.64 -3.94 4.84
C VAL A 361 2.45 -2.95 3.70
N ASN A 362 1.62 -1.93 3.94
CA ASN A 362 1.52 -0.75 3.11
C ASN A 362 2.28 0.42 3.75
N TRP A 363 3.27 0.94 3.04
CA TRP A 363 4.01 2.16 3.40
C TRP A 363 3.54 3.38 2.60
N GLY A 364 2.42 3.27 1.90
CA GLY A 364 1.80 4.35 1.15
C GLY A 364 1.11 5.38 2.03
N ASN A 365 -0.02 5.86 1.56
CA ASN A 365 -0.78 6.90 2.24
C ASN A 365 -2.01 6.34 2.93
N ASN A 366 -2.43 7.02 3.99
CA ASN A 366 -3.76 6.94 4.57
C ASN A 366 -4.35 8.34 4.64
N VAL A 367 -5.64 8.43 4.92
CA VAL A 367 -6.33 9.71 5.03
C VAL A 367 -6.90 9.95 6.42
N ILE A 368 -6.94 11.22 6.79
CA ILE A 368 -7.67 11.73 7.94
C ILE A 368 -8.50 12.96 7.52
N VAL A 369 -9.54 13.25 8.27
CA VAL A 369 -10.37 14.44 8.13
C VAL A 369 -10.12 15.39 9.31
N PRO A 370 -9.82 16.69 9.07
CA PRO A 370 -9.68 17.67 10.16
C PRO A 370 -10.97 17.84 10.96
N SER A 371 -10.83 18.01 12.28
CA SER A 371 -11.99 18.13 13.18
C SER A 371 -12.83 19.42 13.00
N THR A 372 -12.32 20.38 12.23
CA THR A 372 -13.02 21.67 11.95
C THR A 372 -13.89 21.64 10.70
N VAL A 373 -13.97 20.51 10.00
CA VAL A 373 -14.86 20.34 8.85
C VAL A 373 -16.31 20.65 9.25
N ARG A 374 -16.96 21.52 8.47
CA ARG A 374 -18.35 21.98 8.72
C ARG A 374 -19.37 21.21 7.93
N ASP A 375 -19.08 20.95 6.64
CA ASP A 375 -19.97 20.21 5.74
C ASP A 375 -19.56 18.75 5.68
N LYS A 376 -19.98 17.97 6.70
CA LYS A 376 -19.67 16.55 6.83
C LYS A 376 -20.28 15.73 5.69
N ASP A 377 -21.46 16.13 5.21
CA ASP A 377 -22.15 15.44 4.11
C ASP A 377 -21.33 15.55 2.83
N MET A 378 -20.88 16.76 2.50
CA MET A 378 -20.01 16.98 1.33
C MET A 378 -18.72 16.15 1.44
N VAL A 379 -18.06 16.16 2.61
CA VAL A 379 -16.80 15.44 2.79
C VAL A 379 -17.01 13.93 2.65
N GLY A 380 -18.01 13.35 3.30
CA GLY A 380 -18.33 11.95 3.18
C GLY A 380 -18.63 11.53 1.75
N GLN A 381 -19.48 12.30 1.05
CA GLN A 381 -19.85 12.03 -0.35
C GLN A 381 -18.66 12.12 -1.31
N VAL A 382 -17.80 13.14 -1.15
CA VAL A 382 -16.59 13.27 -1.99
C VAL A 382 -15.64 12.10 -1.75
N MET A 383 -15.34 11.77 -0.49
CA MET A 383 -14.43 10.67 -0.16
C MET A 383 -14.94 9.32 -0.69
N GLU A 384 -16.22 9.05 -0.53
CA GLU A 384 -16.85 7.80 -0.99
C GLU A 384 -16.79 7.68 -2.51
N LEU A 385 -17.14 8.75 -3.24
CA LEU A 385 -17.05 8.76 -4.71
C LEU A 385 -15.59 8.71 -5.20
N MET A 386 -14.65 9.36 -4.52
CA MET A 386 -13.23 9.24 -4.85
C MET A 386 -12.76 7.79 -4.74
N CYS A 387 -13.11 7.10 -3.65
CA CYS A 387 -12.78 5.69 -3.48
C CYS A 387 -13.41 4.81 -4.58
N TYR A 388 -14.70 4.99 -4.84
CA TYR A 388 -15.39 4.25 -5.89
C TYR A 388 -14.77 4.46 -7.27
N TYR A 389 -14.58 5.72 -7.70
CA TYR A 389 -13.99 5.99 -9.01
C TYR A 389 -12.50 5.60 -9.09
N SER A 390 -11.75 5.72 -7.98
CA SER A 390 -10.38 5.20 -7.94
C SER A 390 -10.33 3.69 -8.12
N ASN A 391 -11.22 2.92 -7.49
CA ASN A 391 -11.34 1.48 -7.69
C ASN A 391 -11.63 1.12 -9.15
N LYS A 392 -12.52 1.87 -9.81
CA LYS A 392 -12.95 1.58 -11.18
C LYS A 392 -11.97 2.05 -12.25
N LEU A 393 -11.30 3.15 -12.05
CA LEU A 393 -10.51 3.83 -13.07
C LEU A 393 -9.01 3.85 -12.75
N VAL A 394 -8.65 4.31 -11.54
CA VAL A 394 -7.26 4.58 -11.18
C VAL A 394 -6.51 3.31 -10.85
N LEU A 395 -7.05 2.47 -9.99
CA LEU A 395 -6.40 1.26 -9.51
C LEU A 395 -6.07 0.26 -10.64
N PRO A 396 -6.98 -0.03 -11.59
CA PRO A 396 -6.65 -0.88 -12.74
C PRO A 396 -5.52 -0.30 -13.60
N LYS A 397 -5.49 1.02 -13.81
CA LYS A 397 -4.42 1.68 -14.57
C LYS A 397 -3.11 1.71 -13.82
N TYR A 398 -3.15 1.91 -12.51
CA TYR A 398 -1.98 1.81 -11.67
C TYR A 398 -1.34 0.42 -11.75
N TYR A 399 -2.15 -0.65 -11.66
CA TYR A 399 -1.65 -2.01 -11.84
C TYR A 399 -1.14 -2.27 -13.24
N ASP A 400 -1.87 -1.85 -14.28
CA ASP A 400 -1.43 -2.01 -15.66
C ASP A 400 -0.10 -1.27 -15.90
N GLU A 401 0.05 -0.02 -15.45
CA GLU A 401 1.28 0.75 -15.61
C GLU A 401 2.43 0.14 -14.83
N VAL A 402 2.20 -0.25 -13.58
CA VAL A 402 3.22 -0.90 -12.74
C VAL A 402 3.64 -2.25 -13.32
N LEU A 403 2.69 -3.08 -13.77
CA LEU A 403 2.99 -4.39 -14.33
C LEU A 403 3.59 -4.31 -15.72
N GLN A 404 3.07 -3.44 -16.60
CA GLN A 404 3.56 -3.32 -17.98
C GLN A 404 4.94 -2.65 -18.07
N LEU A 405 5.19 -1.66 -17.24
CA LEU A 405 6.46 -0.91 -17.28
C LEU A 405 7.58 -1.55 -16.47
N ARG A 406 7.28 -2.48 -15.56
CA ARG A 406 8.24 -2.85 -14.49
C ARG A 406 8.35 -4.33 -14.21
N VAL A 407 7.36 -5.10 -14.63
CA VAL A 407 7.27 -6.53 -14.34
C VAL A 407 6.76 -7.22 -15.60
N SER A 408 7.00 -8.51 -15.72
CA SER A 408 6.47 -9.32 -16.82
C SER A 408 4.93 -9.21 -16.93
N GLU A 409 4.39 -9.16 -18.16
CA GLU A 409 2.95 -9.31 -18.43
C GLU A 409 2.41 -10.72 -18.12
N ALA A 410 3.20 -11.55 -17.41
CA ALA A 410 2.80 -12.92 -17.11
C ALA A 410 1.59 -12.92 -16.18
N PRO A 411 0.58 -13.76 -16.47
CA PRO A 411 -0.61 -13.88 -15.62
C PRO A 411 -0.30 -14.21 -14.17
N ASP A 412 0.77 -14.99 -13.93
CA ASP A 412 1.21 -15.35 -12.59
C ASP A 412 1.60 -14.13 -11.73
N ASP A 413 2.28 -13.15 -12.30
CA ASP A 413 2.69 -11.94 -11.57
C ASP A 413 1.48 -11.07 -11.21
N ARG A 414 0.47 -11.01 -12.09
CA ARG A 414 -0.79 -10.32 -11.80
C ARG A 414 -1.53 -10.96 -10.62
N ASP A 415 -1.67 -12.30 -10.63
CA ASP A 415 -2.27 -13.04 -9.51
C ASP A 415 -1.54 -12.73 -8.18
N MET A 416 -0.20 -12.60 -8.22
CA MET A 416 0.59 -12.29 -7.01
C MET A 416 0.32 -10.86 -6.51
N VAL A 417 0.23 -9.88 -7.41
CA VAL A 417 -0.09 -8.49 -7.02
C VAL A 417 -1.49 -8.39 -6.45
N GLU A 418 -2.48 -9.04 -7.05
CA GLU A 418 -3.85 -9.10 -6.52
C GLU A 418 -3.87 -9.72 -5.12
N LEU A 419 -3.18 -10.85 -4.92
CA LEU A 419 -3.05 -11.47 -3.60
C LEU A 419 -2.42 -10.53 -2.56
N ILE A 420 -1.35 -9.81 -2.94
CA ILE A 420 -0.65 -8.87 -2.07
C ILE A 420 -1.59 -7.74 -1.64
N TYR A 421 -2.35 -7.20 -2.60
CA TYR A 421 -3.33 -6.16 -2.34
C TYR A 421 -4.47 -6.63 -1.42
N ASP A 422 -4.99 -7.83 -1.64
CA ASP A 422 -6.10 -8.40 -0.85
C ASP A 422 -5.69 -8.78 0.59
N THR A 423 -4.40 -8.73 0.91
CA THR A 423 -3.86 -9.17 2.19
C THR A 423 -3.06 -8.08 2.93
N ILE A 424 -3.43 -6.82 2.69
CA ILE A 424 -2.85 -5.67 3.37
C ILE A 424 -3.25 -5.70 4.85
N VAL A 425 -2.26 -5.53 5.72
CA VAL A 425 -2.41 -5.40 7.15
C VAL A 425 -1.73 -4.13 7.64
N TYR A 426 -2.05 -3.71 8.85
CA TYR A 426 -1.44 -2.55 9.46
C TYR A 426 -1.06 -2.80 10.92
N ASP A 427 -0.07 -2.09 11.40
CA ASP A 427 0.41 -2.19 12.78
C ASP A 427 0.11 -0.89 13.52
N PRO A 428 -0.78 -0.90 14.53
CA PRO A 428 -1.02 0.29 15.35
C PRO A 428 0.25 0.88 15.97
N GLY A 429 1.24 0.03 16.28
CA GLY A 429 2.54 0.48 16.78
C GLY A 429 3.33 1.27 15.75
N ILE A 430 3.16 0.98 14.45
CA ILE A 430 3.74 1.76 13.35
C ILE A 430 2.93 3.04 13.15
N ALA A 431 1.62 2.94 12.94
CA ALA A 431 0.77 4.08 12.65
C ALA A 431 0.90 5.20 13.70
N TYR A 432 0.89 4.83 14.97
CA TYR A 432 0.94 5.80 16.07
C TYR A 432 2.36 6.10 16.60
N SER A 433 3.38 5.70 15.87
CA SER A 433 4.78 5.96 16.23
C SER A 433 5.25 7.36 15.88
N ASP A 434 4.58 8.05 14.96
CA ASP A 434 5.00 9.34 14.38
C ASP A 434 6.46 9.36 13.87
N GLY A 435 7.03 8.19 13.58
CA GLY A 435 8.38 8.05 13.06
C GLY A 435 9.51 8.47 14.02
N ASN A 436 9.23 8.85 15.27
CA ASN A 436 10.25 9.45 16.14
C ASN A 436 10.14 9.12 17.64
N ASN A 437 9.15 8.35 18.07
CA ASN A 437 8.95 8.03 19.47
C ASN A 437 9.48 6.63 19.86
N GLN A 438 9.19 6.16 21.09
CA GLN A 438 9.69 4.87 21.54
C GLN A 438 8.99 3.68 20.87
N LEU A 439 7.77 3.84 20.32
CA LEU A 439 7.14 2.86 19.46
C LEU A 439 7.95 2.69 18.18
N TRP A 440 8.40 3.80 17.57
CA TRP A 440 9.27 3.77 16.40
C TRP A 440 10.55 2.96 16.61
N ASN A 441 11.16 3.09 17.79
CA ASN A 441 12.34 2.29 18.13
C ASN A 441 12.03 0.79 18.14
N LEU A 442 10.81 0.38 18.51
CA LEU A 442 10.38 -1.02 18.46
C LEU A 442 10.04 -1.49 17.03
N VAL A 443 9.53 -0.59 16.18
CA VAL A 443 9.31 -0.87 14.75
C VAL A 443 10.60 -1.36 14.09
N TYR A 444 11.71 -0.67 14.36
CA TYR A 444 13.00 -0.99 13.74
C TYR A 444 13.86 -1.98 14.52
N VAL A 445 13.33 -2.61 15.56
CA VAL A 445 14.13 -3.53 16.40
C VAL A 445 14.77 -4.67 15.60
N THR A 446 14.04 -5.25 14.66
CA THR A 446 14.54 -6.34 13.79
C THR A 446 15.57 -5.82 12.81
N CYS A 447 15.29 -4.67 12.16
CA CYS A 447 16.17 -4.07 11.18
C CYS A 447 17.52 -3.70 11.79
N PHE A 448 17.50 -2.95 12.88
CA PHE A 448 18.72 -2.53 13.57
C PHE A 448 19.48 -3.71 14.17
N GLY A 449 18.77 -4.67 14.78
CA GLY A 449 19.40 -5.84 15.36
C GLY A 449 20.20 -6.64 14.35
N ILE A 450 19.61 -6.95 13.20
CA ILE A 450 20.26 -7.70 12.12
C ILE A 450 21.38 -6.89 11.49
N ARG A 451 21.14 -5.62 11.18
CA ARG A 451 22.12 -4.73 10.55
C ARG A 451 23.35 -4.48 11.42
N GLU A 452 23.16 -4.32 12.74
CA GLU A 452 24.23 -4.05 13.69
C GLU A 452 24.87 -5.33 14.24
N GLY A 453 24.42 -6.51 13.82
CA GLY A 453 24.98 -7.80 14.21
C GLY A 453 24.64 -8.23 15.63
N HIS A 454 23.49 -7.83 16.15
CA HIS A 454 23.04 -8.22 17.49
C HIS A 454 22.44 -9.64 17.48
N GLU A 455 23.09 -10.59 18.12
CA GLU A 455 22.57 -11.97 18.28
C GLU A 455 21.27 -12.03 19.09
N SER A 456 20.99 -11.02 19.93
CA SER A 456 19.80 -11.00 20.79
C SER A 456 19.21 -9.60 20.89
N ILE A 457 17.91 -9.55 20.62
CA ILE A 457 17.12 -8.31 20.72
C ILE A 457 16.51 -8.04 22.10
N ALA A 458 16.59 -9.01 23.03
CA ALA A 458 15.94 -8.92 24.34
C ALA A 458 16.35 -7.67 25.14
N SER A 459 17.62 -7.27 25.06
CA SER A 459 18.11 -6.08 25.75
C SER A 459 17.61 -4.79 25.13
N TYR A 460 17.54 -4.75 23.79
CA TYR A 460 17.01 -3.61 23.04
C TYR A 460 15.52 -3.42 23.31
N TYR A 461 14.75 -4.50 23.23
CA TYR A 461 13.32 -4.49 23.57
C TYR A 461 13.09 -3.98 24.99
N ARG A 462 13.75 -4.55 26.00
CA ARG A 462 13.61 -4.13 27.39
C ARG A 462 13.94 -2.66 27.63
N LYS A 463 14.88 -2.09 26.87
CA LYS A 463 15.25 -0.67 26.97
C LYS A 463 14.10 0.24 26.53
N ASN A 464 13.36 -0.12 25.50
CA ASN A 464 12.37 0.72 24.83
C ASN A 464 10.93 0.41 25.24
N SER A 465 10.60 -0.85 25.55
CA SER A 465 9.21 -1.33 25.70
C SER A 465 8.42 -0.63 26.82
N LYS A 466 9.05 -0.32 27.96
CA LYS A 466 8.34 0.33 29.07
C LYS A 466 7.82 1.73 28.73
N VAL A 467 8.55 2.49 27.95
CA VAL A 467 8.14 3.83 27.53
C VAL A 467 7.13 3.72 26.38
N ALA A 468 7.36 2.81 25.43
CA ALA A 468 6.44 2.53 24.34
C ALA A 468 5.05 2.08 24.85
N ALA A 469 5.01 1.17 25.84
CA ALA A 469 3.75 0.76 26.47
C ALA A 469 2.98 1.94 27.06
N ARG A 470 3.67 2.85 27.77
CA ARG A 470 3.03 4.06 28.32
C ARG A 470 2.50 5.01 27.25
N GLN A 471 3.16 5.08 26.09
CA GLN A 471 2.68 5.88 24.97
C GLN A 471 1.39 5.33 24.39
N LEU A 472 1.29 3.99 24.21
CA LEU A 472 0.05 3.34 23.79
C LEU A 472 -1.07 3.50 24.81
N GLU A 473 -0.77 3.30 26.11
CA GLU A 473 -1.74 3.50 27.19
C GLU A 473 -2.29 4.93 27.20
N LYS A 474 -1.40 5.93 27.07
CA LYS A 474 -1.80 7.34 26.98
C LYS A 474 -2.68 7.61 25.75
N LEU A 475 -2.30 7.11 24.58
CA LEU A 475 -3.08 7.25 23.35
C LEU A 475 -4.48 6.61 23.52
N THR A 476 -4.52 5.38 24.01
CA THR A 476 -5.77 4.66 24.29
C THR A 476 -6.68 5.47 25.21
N GLN A 477 -6.13 6.00 26.30
CA GLN A 477 -6.89 6.82 27.24
C GLN A 477 -7.42 8.12 26.60
N GLN A 478 -6.60 8.80 25.79
CA GLN A 478 -7.02 10.01 25.08
C GLN A 478 -8.19 9.76 24.10
N ILE A 479 -8.21 8.61 23.44
CA ILE A 479 -9.30 8.26 22.54
C ILE A 479 -10.57 7.90 23.35
N LYS A 480 -10.43 7.17 24.45
CA LYS A 480 -11.56 6.78 25.32
C LYS A 480 -12.25 7.95 26.02
N GLU A 481 -11.56 9.07 26.21
CA GLU A 481 -12.09 10.27 26.88
C GLU A 481 -12.88 11.20 25.93
N ARG A 482 -13.00 10.84 24.64
CA ARG A 482 -13.74 11.59 23.62
C ARG A 482 -15.17 11.09 23.48
#